data_9b196944ff668fe1cbb351a17737fb7a
#
_entry.id   9b196944ff668fe1cbb351a17737fb7a
#
_cell.length_a   1.000
_cell.length_b   1.000
_cell.length_c   1.000
_cell.angle_alpha   90.00
_cell.angle_beta   90.00
_cell.angle_gamma   90.00
#
_symmetry.space_group_name_H-M   'P 1'
#
loop_
_entity.id
_entity.type
_entity.pdbx_description
1 polymer ?
#
loop_
_entity_poly.entity_id
_entity_poly.type
_entity_poly.pdbx_seq_one_letter_code
_entity_poly.pdbx_strand_id
1 'polypeptide(L)'
;MIQKYIQYLRLIGLGKGRIFLHILIHVLDGVREFVVNIFAVSFYISCLQEGDGKRFFAGLLFFCGINLALRGVSRWYRECYSEQADILQEGRIVHRIEERATAVPYASYEKTAFLNRLEYLANHASATYEKIMGNIGNTVRLASALVAVLTYLATLDPVLFVVAIAPFLLTMVLRRQGEVRHDYEVEKSVHDRKKAYVWRKFFFHENMEELRTSDAYSILDHLNREAETGNCTLAREKGGTLAVLGFLADNLGATFAFTAGNIYALWKFWTQEGLPVSEYSVLVLSIANLNAKLVRLGTEYARFTENLLYVEDFLNFFAEEKPAQKDETQEEILQSVEAKQLSFTYPNGTAGLHDISFLTKKGERVVMVGENGAGKSTFLKVLLGLYPDFTGKLYRNGAVSRTGIGKNVFALLQDYRLYPATVAENVLLRECRKEDEPLVWEALRKVGLEEKIKSLPQGIHTAVELFEEGEKAMFSAGEGQRLALCRVFAGDFDAVILDEPTAFLDPLTEADILQEVLEATKGKLLIFVTHRLSFARQADQILYLKKGMIAEHGTHEELMEKGGDYCRMFTTQRRQYFAQEGENDAV
;
A
#
# COMPACT_ATOMS: atom_id res chain seq x y z
N MET A 1 16.22 -1.65 -17.77
CA MET A 1 15.38 -2.74 -17.21
C MET A 1 16.12 -3.51 -16.10
N ILE A 2 17.15 -4.32 -16.36
CA ILE A 2 17.84 -5.18 -15.37
C ILE A 2 18.29 -4.40 -14.13
N GLN A 3 18.86 -3.21 -14.30
CA GLN A 3 19.33 -2.39 -13.20
C GLN A 3 18.20 -1.98 -12.24
N LYS A 4 17.00 -1.67 -12.75
CA LYS A 4 15.81 -1.36 -11.94
C LYS A 4 15.35 -2.58 -11.13
N TYR A 5 15.35 -3.77 -11.73
CA TYR A 5 15.07 -5.00 -10.99
C TYR A 5 16.08 -5.30 -9.89
N ILE A 6 17.36 -5.08 -10.15
CA ILE A 6 18.39 -5.24 -9.12
C ILE A 6 18.19 -4.24 -7.97
N GLN A 7 17.84 -2.99 -8.28
CA GLN A 7 17.51 -1.98 -7.26
C GLN A 7 16.29 -2.38 -6.44
N TYR A 8 15.22 -2.84 -7.11
CA TYR A 8 14.02 -3.35 -6.45
C TYR A 8 14.34 -4.51 -5.50
N LEU A 9 15.04 -5.54 -5.97
CA LEU A 9 15.40 -6.71 -5.16
C LEU A 9 16.29 -6.34 -3.96
N ARG A 10 17.17 -5.35 -4.10
CA ARG A 10 17.95 -4.81 -2.99
C ARG A 10 17.06 -4.05 -2.00
N LEU A 11 16.16 -3.22 -2.50
CA LEU A 11 15.29 -2.39 -1.68
C LEU A 11 14.33 -3.24 -0.85
N ILE A 12 13.80 -4.33 -1.39
CA ILE A 12 12.97 -5.27 -0.64
C ILE A 12 13.78 -6.17 0.32
N GLY A 13 15.13 -6.07 0.31
CA GLY A 13 16.00 -6.80 1.23
C GLY A 13 16.08 -8.30 0.95
N LEU A 14 15.98 -8.72 -0.32
CA LEU A 14 16.09 -10.13 -0.69
C LEU A 14 17.51 -10.65 -0.44
N GLY A 15 17.63 -11.71 0.36
CA GLY A 15 18.93 -12.31 0.72
C GLY A 15 19.66 -12.92 -0.47
N LYS A 16 20.98 -12.63 -0.60
CA LYS A 16 21.82 -13.16 -1.70
C LYS A 16 21.80 -14.69 -1.77
N GLY A 17 21.78 -15.38 -0.61
CA GLY A 17 21.75 -16.85 -0.55
C GLY A 17 20.44 -17.41 -1.15
N ARG A 18 19.32 -16.73 -0.93
CA ARG A 18 18.03 -17.12 -1.51
C ARG A 18 18.02 -16.98 -3.04
N ILE A 19 18.52 -15.86 -3.56
CA ILE A 19 18.65 -15.65 -5.01
C ILE A 19 19.54 -16.72 -5.62
N PHE A 20 20.67 -17.00 -4.98
CA PHE A 20 21.60 -18.05 -5.44
C PHE A 20 20.94 -19.43 -5.48
N LEU A 21 20.28 -19.82 -4.41
CA LEU A 21 19.59 -21.12 -4.34
C LEU A 21 18.47 -21.21 -5.38
N HIS A 22 17.70 -20.15 -5.58
CA HIS A 22 16.65 -20.09 -6.60
C HIS A 22 17.24 -20.27 -8.01
N ILE A 23 18.30 -19.55 -8.34
CA ILE A 23 19.02 -19.69 -9.61
C ILE A 23 19.57 -21.12 -9.79
N LEU A 24 20.20 -21.67 -8.77
CA LEU A 24 20.81 -23.01 -8.82
C LEU A 24 19.78 -24.10 -9.12
N ILE A 25 18.63 -24.08 -8.44
CA ILE A 25 17.55 -25.05 -8.67
C ILE A 25 17.01 -24.95 -10.10
N HIS A 26 16.81 -23.74 -10.59
CA HIS A 26 16.33 -23.53 -11.98
C HIS A 26 17.37 -23.90 -13.03
N VAL A 27 18.66 -23.73 -12.78
CA VAL A 27 19.75 -24.24 -13.64
C VAL A 27 19.70 -25.77 -13.68
N LEU A 28 19.57 -26.44 -12.53
CA LEU A 28 19.45 -27.88 -12.46
C LEU A 28 18.22 -28.41 -13.21
N ASP A 29 17.09 -27.72 -13.11
CA ASP A 29 15.88 -28.06 -13.85
C ASP A 29 16.07 -27.91 -15.38
N GLY A 30 16.76 -26.87 -15.84
CA GLY A 30 17.07 -26.68 -17.24
C GLY A 30 18.01 -27.74 -17.82
N VAL A 31 19.07 -28.09 -17.06
CA VAL A 31 19.98 -29.18 -17.44
C VAL A 31 19.26 -30.52 -17.46
N ARG A 32 18.39 -30.80 -16.46
CA ARG A 32 17.55 -32.00 -16.42
C ARG A 32 16.66 -32.13 -17.68
N GLU A 33 16.04 -31.02 -18.13
CA GLU A 33 15.23 -31.02 -19.34
C GLU A 33 16.05 -31.45 -20.58
N PHE A 34 17.29 -30.97 -20.70
CA PHE A 34 18.19 -31.38 -21.78
C PHE A 34 18.54 -32.87 -21.68
N VAL A 35 18.99 -33.32 -20.49
CA VAL A 35 19.41 -34.72 -20.27
C VAL A 35 18.28 -35.69 -20.58
N VAL A 36 17.04 -35.39 -20.12
CA VAL A 36 15.91 -36.34 -20.29
C VAL A 36 15.33 -36.31 -21.72
N ASN A 37 15.18 -35.12 -22.30
CA ASN A 37 14.45 -34.96 -23.56
C ASN A 37 15.32 -35.13 -24.81
N ILE A 38 16.64 -34.98 -24.69
CA ILE A 38 17.53 -35.08 -25.85
C ILE A 38 18.56 -36.20 -25.62
N PHE A 39 19.39 -36.10 -24.57
CA PHE A 39 20.51 -37.00 -24.36
C PHE A 39 20.06 -38.43 -24.07
N ALA A 40 19.06 -38.65 -23.23
CA ALA A 40 18.51 -39.97 -22.95
C ALA A 40 17.87 -40.62 -24.20
N VAL A 41 17.13 -39.80 -24.99
CA VAL A 41 16.51 -40.29 -26.23
C VAL A 41 17.57 -40.72 -27.25
N SER A 42 18.64 -39.91 -27.41
CA SER A 42 19.80 -40.27 -28.23
C SER A 42 20.40 -41.60 -27.81
N PHE A 43 20.65 -41.76 -26.54
CA PHE A 43 21.19 -42.99 -25.96
C PHE A 43 20.29 -44.20 -26.21
N TYR A 44 18.97 -44.06 -26.06
CA TYR A 44 18.02 -45.16 -26.30
C TYR A 44 17.99 -45.60 -27.77
N ILE A 45 18.01 -44.64 -28.70
CA ILE A 45 18.02 -44.96 -30.13
C ILE A 45 19.33 -45.65 -30.51
N SER A 46 20.48 -45.22 -29.99
CA SER A 46 21.77 -45.88 -30.22
C SER A 46 21.75 -47.33 -29.72
N CYS A 47 21.26 -47.58 -28.48
CA CYS A 47 21.15 -48.94 -27.95
C CYS A 47 20.23 -49.84 -28.76
N LEU A 48 19.15 -49.31 -29.30
CA LEU A 48 18.24 -50.07 -30.18
C LEU A 48 18.89 -50.41 -31.53
N GLN A 49 19.69 -49.49 -32.11
CA GLN A 49 20.44 -49.75 -33.34
C GLN A 49 21.53 -50.81 -33.17
N GLU A 50 22.22 -50.81 -31.99
CA GLU A 50 23.23 -51.77 -31.64
C GLU A 50 22.63 -53.14 -31.20
N GLY A 51 21.31 -53.22 -30.98
CA GLY A 51 20.64 -54.43 -30.49
C GLY A 51 20.97 -54.78 -29.02
N ASP A 52 21.55 -53.84 -28.25
CA ASP A 52 21.96 -54.08 -26.87
C ASP A 52 20.81 -53.75 -25.88
N GLY A 53 19.94 -54.73 -25.68
CA GLY A 53 18.82 -54.61 -24.73
C GLY A 53 19.24 -54.42 -23.28
N LYS A 54 20.40 -54.94 -22.85
CA LYS A 54 20.88 -54.76 -21.48
C LYS A 54 21.28 -53.30 -21.19
N ARG A 55 22.01 -52.67 -22.09
CA ARG A 55 22.36 -51.27 -22.04
C ARG A 55 21.13 -50.37 -22.10
N PHE A 56 20.15 -50.71 -22.96
CA PHE A 56 18.90 -50.00 -23.04
C PHE A 56 18.15 -49.96 -21.68
N PHE A 57 17.92 -51.12 -21.04
CA PHE A 57 17.23 -51.16 -19.75
C PHE A 57 18.02 -50.52 -18.62
N ALA A 58 19.34 -50.69 -18.58
CA ALA A 58 20.21 -50.01 -17.60
C ALA A 58 20.13 -48.48 -17.75
N GLY A 59 20.19 -47.98 -18.98
CA GLY A 59 20.02 -46.56 -19.29
C GLY A 59 18.65 -46.03 -18.88
N LEU A 60 17.58 -46.79 -19.14
CA LEU A 60 16.22 -46.42 -18.76
C LEU A 60 16.11 -46.22 -17.26
N LEU A 61 16.60 -47.14 -16.45
CA LEU A 61 16.62 -47.07 -14.99
C LEU A 61 17.46 -45.87 -14.49
N PHE A 62 18.64 -45.67 -15.09
CA PHE A 62 19.54 -44.56 -14.73
C PHE A 62 18.92 -43.17 -14.99
N PHE A 63 18.42 -42.93 -16.19
CA PHE A 63 17.82 -41.64 -16.54
C PHE A 63 16.49 -41.40 -15.81
N CYS A 64 15.71 -42.44 -15.57
CA CYS A 64 14.52 -42.39 -14.73
C CYS A 64 14.87 -42.00 -13.28
N GLY A 65 15.90 -42.62 -12.72
CA GLY A 65 16.40 -42.33 -11.39
C GLY A 65 16.89 -40.87 -11.23
N ILE A 66 17.69 -40.40 -12.19
CA ILE A 66 18.14 -38.99 -12.22
C ILE A 66 16.95 -38.04 -12.33
N ASN A 67 16.00 -38.32 -13.20
CA ASN A 67 14.82 -37.49 -13.39
C ASN A 67 13.98 -37.41 -12.12
N LEU A 68 13.75 -38.52 -11.43
CA LEU A 68 13.01 -38.57 -10.17
C LEU A 68 13.74 -37.82 -9.06
N ALA A 69 15.06 -38.02 -8.92
CA ALA A 69 15.86 -37.35 -7.91
C ALA A 69 15.84 -35.81 -8.09
N LEU A 70 16.11 -35.33 -9.31
CA LEU A 70 16.12 -33.88 -9.58
C LEU A 70 14.72 -33.26 -9.48
N ARG A 71 13.68 -33.96 -9.93
CA ARG A 71 12.28 -33.51 -9.71
C ARG A 71 11.93 -33.46 -8.23
N GLY A 72 12.38 -34.44 -7.45
CA GLY A 72 12.17 -34.47 -6.00
C GLY A 72 12.80 -33.24 -5.32
N VAL A 73 14.04 -32.92 -5.66
CA VAL A 73 14.73 -31.73 -5.15
C VAL A 73 14.01 -30.44 -5.53
N SER A 74 13.63 -30.30 -6.82
CA SER A 74 12.91 -29.11 -7.29
C SER A 74 11.53 -28.96 -6.65
N ARG A 75 10.84 -30.09 -6.40
CA ARG A 75 9.53 -30.09 -5.74
C ARG A 75 9.67 -29.73 -4.26
N TRP A 76 10.62 -30.34 -3.55
CA TRP A 76 10.93 -29.99 -2.17
C TRP A 76 11.26 -28.51 -2.02
N TYR A 77 12.10 -27.97 -2.91
CA TYR A 77 12.43 -26.54 -2.93
C TYR A 77 11.19 -25.68 -3.05
N ARG A 78 10.30 -25.95 -4.01
CA ARG A 78 9.08 -25.14 -4.23
C ARG A 78 8.10 -25.21 -3.07
N GLU A 79 7.76 -26.43 -2.62
CA GLU A 79 6.68 -26.63 -1.65
C GLU A 79 7.13 -26.41 -0.20
N CYS A 80 8.37 -26.73 0.14
CA CYS A 80 8.83 -26.63 1.53
C CYS A 80 9.65 -25.37 1.82
N TYR A 81 10.48 -24.93 0.90
CA TYR A 81 11.39 -23.80 1.15
C TYR A 81 10.89 -22.49 0.54
N SER A 82 10.54 -22.49 -0.77
CA SER A 82 10.19 -21.26 -1.47
C SER A 82 8.92 -20.63 -0.90
N GLU A 83 7.87 -21.44 -0.70
CA GLU A 83 6.58 -20.96 -0.23
C GLU A 83 6.70 -20.24 1.13
N GLN A 84 7.35 -20.86 2.12
CA GLN A 84 7.58 -20.22 3.42
C GLN A 84 8.40 -18.93 3.31
N ALA A 85 9.46 -18.98 2.49
CA ALA A 85 10.32 -17.83 2.29
C ALA A 85 9.63 -16.71 1.49
N ASP A 86 8.68 -17.04 0.60
CA ASP A 86 7.88 -16.09 -0.16
C ASP A 86 6.91 -15.35 0.76
N ILE A 87 6.14 -16.07 1.59
CA ILE A 87 5.22 -15.49 2.59
C ILE A 87 5.96 -14.47 3.50
N LEU A 88 7.12 -14.87 4.04
CA LEU A 88 7.92 -13.97 4.88
C LEU A 88 8.43 -12.74 4.13
N GLN A 89 8.76 -12.90 2.86
CA GLN A 89 9.25 -11.78 2.04
C GLN A 89 8.13 -10.82 1.66
N GLU A 90 6.95 -11.33 1.36
CA GLU A 90 5.74 -10.55 1.09
C GLU A 90 5.40 -9.67 2.30
N GLY A 91 5.36 -10.26 3.50
CA GLY A 91 5.15 -9.48 4.72
C GLY A 91 6.18 -8.37 4.90
N ARG A 92 7.46 -8.61 4.56
CA ARG A 92 8.50 -7.57 4.60
C ARG A 92 8.30 -6.47 3.57
N ILE A 93 7.79 -6.79 2.38
CA ILE A 93 7.52 -5.79 1.33
C ILE A 93 6.39 -4.89 1.77
N VAL A 94 5.27 -5.47 2.24
CA VAL A 94 4.11 -4.72 2.74
C VAL A 94 4.53 -3.83 3.91
N HIS A 95 5.21 -4.39 4.91
CA HIS A 95 5.70 -3.62 6.06
C HIS A 95 6.59 -2.43 5.66
N ARG A 96 7.46 -2.57 4.66
CA ARG A 96 8.26 -1.45 4.15
C ARG A 96 7.42 -0.38 3.45
N ILE A 97 6.38 -0.78 2.70
CA ILE A 97 5.45 0.18 2.09
C ILE A 97 4.72 0.95 3.20
N GLU A 98 4.24 0.26 4.23
CA GLU A 98 3.57 0.85 5.39
C GLU A 98 4.50 1.81 6.17
N GLU A 99 5.70 1.36 6.51
CA GLU A 99 6.71 2.20 7.18
C GLU A 99 7.02 3.45 6.36
N ARG A 100 7.15 3.29 5.04
CA ARG A 100 7.38 4.44 4.17
C ARG A 100 6.17 5.35 4.09
N ALA A 101 4.96 4.79 3.98
CA ALA A 101 3.72 5.53 3.97
C ALA A 101 3.56 6.39 5.24
N THR A 102 3.84 5.84 6.43
CA THR A 102 3.75 6.62 7.69
C THR A 102 4.80 7.73 7.79
N ALA A 103 5.92 7.62 7.06
CA ALA A 103 6.99 8.62 7.06
C ALA A 103 6.77 9.77 6.06
N VAL A 104 5.82 9.63 5.13
CA VAL A 104 5.54 10.65 4.10
C VAL A 104 4.77 11.83 4.71
N PRO A 105 5.01 13.09 4.26
CA PRO A 105 4.26 14.25 4.72
C PRO A 105 2.74 14.09 4.53
N TYR A 106 1.96 14.52 5.50
CA TYR A 106 0.49 14.42 5.49
C TYR A 106 -0.14 15.02 4.23
N ALA A 107 0.40 16.13 3.71
CA ALA A 107 -0.07 16.78 2.48
C ALA A 107 -0.04 15.86 1.23
N SER A 108 0.77 14.79 1.24
CA SER A 108 0.79 13.81 0.15
C SER A 108 -0.50 12.98 0.12
N TYR A 109 -1.12 12.74 1.28
CA TYR A 109 -2.38 12.00 1.39
C TYR A 109 -3.59 12.74 0.83
N GLU A 110 -3.51 14.05 0.63
CA GLU A 110 -4.55 14.84 -0.04
C GLU A 110 -4.49 14.73 -1.58
N LYS A 111 -3.39 14.20 -2.11
CA LYS A 111 -3.20 14.00 -3.55
C LYS A 111 -3.77 12.65 -3.98
N THR A 112 -4.82 12.66 -4.79
CA THR A 112 -5.43 11.43 -5.32
C THR A 112 -4.41 10.54 -6.04
N ALA A 113 -3.42 11.14 -6.72
CA ALA A 113 -2.36 10.39 -7.40
C ALA A 113 -1.49 9.58 -6.42
N PHE A 114 -1.17 10.15 -5.26
CA PHE A 114 -0.42 9.46 -4.20
C PHE A 114 -1.22 8.29 -3.62
N LEU A 115 -2.48 8.53 -3.25
CA LEU A 115 -3.37 7.48 -2.71
C LEU A 115 -3.54 6.32 -3.68
N ASN A 116 -3.77 6.62 -4.96
CA ASN A 116 -3.89 5.60 -6.00
C ASN A 116 -2.60 4.79 -6.17
N ARG A 117 -1.43 5.45 -6.08
CA ARG A 117 -0.12 4.77 -6.15
C ARG A 117 0.10 3.89 -4.94
N LEU A 118 -0.15 4.39 -3.73
CA LEU A 118 0.00 3.64 -2.49
C LEU A 118 -0.89 2.39 -2.49
N GLU A 119 -2.16 2.56 -2.84
CA GLU A 119 -3.11 1.46 -2.96
C GLU A 119 -2.68 0.42 -4.00
N TYR A 120 -2.23 0.88 -5.17
CA TYR A 120 -1.72 -0.01 -6.22
C TYR A 120 -0.52 -0.82 -5.74
N LEU A 121 0.45 -0.16 -5.08
CA LEU A 121 1.65 -0.82 -4.56
C LEU A 121 1.31 -1.84 -3.47
N ALA A 122 0.45 -1.50 -2.52
CA ALA A 122 0.06 -2.40 -1.45
C ALA A 122 -0.71 -3.63 -1.97
N ASN A 123 -1.72 -3.43 -2.82
CA ASN A 123 -2.58 -4.50 -3.32
C ASN A 123 -1.88 -5.45 -4.30
N HIS A 124 -0.82 -4.99 -4.98
CA HIS A 124 -0.12 -5.80 -5.97
C HIS A 124 1.26 -6.29 -5.51
N ALA A 125 1.65 -5.99 -4.28
CA ALA A 125 2.99 -6.31 -3.74
C ALA A 125 3.30 -7.81 -3.82
N SER A 126 2.43 -8.64 -3.27
CA SER A 126 2.56 -10.10 -3.22
C SER A 126 2.57 -10.71 -4.63
N ALA A 127 1.49 -10.48 -5.39
CA ALA A 127 1.33 -11.05 -6.71
C ALA A 127 2.46 -10.65 -7.69
N THR A 128 2.95 -9.41 -7.60
CA THR A 128 4.03 -8.95 -8.49
C THR A 128 5.38 -9.54 -8.07
N TYR A 129 5.64 -9.65 -6.77
CA TYR A 129 6.84 -10.30 -6.27
C TYR A 129 6.93 -11.77 -6.74
N GLU A 130 5.85 -12.54 -6.59
CA GLU A 130 5.77 -13.92 -7.08
C GLU A 130 6.00 -14.01 -8.60
N LYS A 131 5.37 -13.13 -9.38
CA LYS A 131 5.56 -13.05 -10.84
C LYS A 131 7.02 -12.76 -11.19
N ILE A 132 7.67 -11.84 -10.51
CA ILE A 132 9.08 -11.49 -10.75
C ILE A 132 9.99 -12.69 -10.45
N MET A 133 9.80 -13.36 -9.30
CA MET A 133 10.60 -14.53 -8.93
C MET A 133 10.36 -15.69 -9.91
N GLY A 134 9.11 -15.94 -10.27
CA GLY A 134 8.76 -16.93 -11.28
C GLY A 134 9.39 -16.65 -12.65
N ASN A 135 9.38 -15.39 -13.10
CA ASN A 135 10.01 -14.99 -14.37
C ASN A 135 11.54 -15.16 -14.33
N ILE A 136 12.19 -14.80 -13.22
CA ILE A 136 13.63 -15.04 -13.03
C ILE A 136 13.93 -16.53 -13.12
N GLY A 137 13.20 -17.36 -12.37
CA GLY A 137 13.37 -18.80 -12.38
C GLY A 137 13.16 -19.43 -13.75
N ASN A 138 12.06 -19.09 -14.44
CA ASN A 138 11.77 -19.58 -15.79
C ASN A 138 12.83 -19.17 -16.80
N THR A 139 13.26 -17.91 -16.76
CA THR A 139 14.32 -17.40 -17.66
C THR A 139 15.61 -18.14 -17.45
N VAL A 140 16.03 -18.36 -16.21
CA VAL A 140 17.25 -19.11 -15.86
C VAL A 140 17.15 -20.56 -16.34
N ARG A 141 16.00 -21.22 -16.10
CA ARG A 141 15.74 -22.60 -16.55
C ARG A 141 15.80 -22.71 -18.07
N LEU A 142 15.14 -21.81 -18.78
CA LEU A 142 15.13 -21.80 -20.25
C LEU A 142 16.53 -21.50 -20.81
N ALA A 143 17.24 -20.53 -20.22
CA ALA A 143 18.60 -20.16 -20.65
C ALA A 143 19.60 -21.32 -20.44
N SER A 144 19.58 -21.97 -19.28
CA SER A 144 20.45 -23.11 -18.98
C SER A 144 20.18 -24.32 -19.89
N ALA A 145 18.90 -24.62 -20.14
CA ALA A 145 18.52 -25.65 -21.08
C ALA A 145 18.92 -25.32 -22.52
N LEU A 146 18.79 -24.06 -22.93
CA LEU A 146 19.19 -23.57 -24.25
C LEU A 146 20.72 -23.67 -24.43
N VAL A 147 21.49 -23.24 -23.46
CA VAL A 147 22.97 -23.38 -23.47
C VAL A 147 23.37 -24.84 -23.61
N ALA A 148 22.72 -25.76 -22.87
CA ALA A 148 23.01 -27.19 -22.96
C ALA A 148 22.70 -27.76 -24.36
N VAL A 149 21.56 -27.38 -24.97
CA VAL A 149 21.19 -27.81 -26.33
C VAL A 149 22.15 -27.23 -27.36
N LEU A 150 22.49 -25.94 -27.28
CA LEU A 150 23.41 -25.28 -28.21
C LEU A 150 24.81 -25.86 -28.13
N THR A 151 25.34 -26.13 -26.95
CA THR A 151 26.62 -26.78 -26.77
C THR A 151 26.64 -28.15 -27.38
N TYR A 152 25.58 -28.92 -27.18
CA TYR A 152 25.45 -30.26 -27.78
C TYR A 152 25.35 -30.21 -29.32
N LEU A 153 24.54 -29.29 -29.86
CA LEU A 153 24.46 -29.08 -31.32
C LEU A 153 25.80 -28.67 -31.94
N ALA A 154 26.54 -27.80 -31.27
CA ALA A 154 27.86 -27.37 -31.75
C ALA A 154 28.87 -28.52 -31.81
N THR A 155 28.74 -29.56 -30.97
CA THR A 155 29.58 -30.76 -31.03
C THR A 155 29.18 -31.72 -32.18
N LEU A 156 27.90 -31.67 -32.60
CA LEU A 156 27.39 -32.50 -33.70
C LEU A 156 27.57 -31.81 -35.05
N ASP A 157 27.17 -30.55 -35.17
CA ASP A 157 27.25 -29.79 -36.43
C ASP A 157 27.24 -28.27 -36.23
N PRO A 158 28.35 -27.55 -36.57
CA PRO A 158 28.41 -26.10 -36.45
C PRO A 158 27.39 -25.31 -37.29
N VAL A 159 26.95 -25.86 -38.44
CA VAL A 159 25.99 -25.18 -39.34
C VAL A 159 24.63 -25.09 -38.64
N LEU A 160 24.21 -26.16 -37.96
CA LEU A 160 22.96 -26.16 -37.17
C LEU A 160 22.95 -25.15 -36.03
N PHE A 161 24.13 -24.89 -35.43
CA PHE A 161 24.25 -23.84 -34.44
C PHE A 161 23.90 -22.46 -35.02
N VAL A 162 24.36 -22.15 -36.26
CA VAL A 162 24.05 -20.87 -36.93
C VAL A 162 22.56 -20.79 -37.30
N VAL A 163 21.99 -21.86 -37.86
CA VAL A 163 20.55 -21.93 -38.20
C VAL A 163 19.69 -21.78 -36.93
N ALA A 164 20.14 -22.32 -35.83
CA ALA A 164 19.45 -22.28 -34.55
C ALA A 164 19.41 -20.86 -33.93
N ILE A 165 20.41 -20.02 -34.21
CA ILE A 165 20.47 -18.64 -33.69
C ILE A 165 19.69 -17.65 -34.56
N ALA A 166 19.45 -17.97 -35.84
CA ALA A 166 18.75 -17.08 -36.79
C ALA A 166 17.41 -16.50 -36.24
N PRO A 167 16.54 -17.26 -35.54
CA PRO A 167 15.31 -16.74 -34.94
C PRO A 167 15.53 -15.67 -33.88
N PHE A 168 16.72 -15.57 -33.29
CA PHE A 168 17.04 -14.53 -32.33
C PHE A 168 16.99 -13.12 -32.95
N LEU A 169 17.10 -13.01 -34.25
CA LEU A 169 16.92 -11.76 -35.00
C LEU A 169 15.46 -11.26 -34.97
N LEU A 170 14.49 -12.12 -34.64
CA LEU A 170 13.07 -11.76 -34.43
C LEU A 170 12.76 -11.13 -33.08
N THR A 171 13.77 -10.94 -32.24
CA THR A 171 13.59 -10.25 -30.94
C THR A 171 13.01 -8.84 -31.07
N MET A 172 13.14 -8.18 -32.23
CA MET A 172 12.52 -6.89 -32.52
C MET A 172 10.99 -6.96 -32.50
N VAL A 173 10.40 -8.04 -33.02
CA VAL A 173 8.94 -8.22 -33.00
C VAL A 173 8.43 -8.45 -31.58
N LEU A 174 9.14 -9.26 -30.81
CA LEU A 174 8.84 -9.50 -29.38
C LEU A 174 8.94 -8.22 -28.55
N ARG A 175 9.94 -7.38 -28.82
CA ARG A 175 10.08 -6.07 -28.17
C ARG A 175 8.87 -5.18 -28.47
N ARG A 176 8.45 -5.08 -29.74
CA ARG A 176 7.29 -4.28 -30.13
C ARG A 176 6.00 -4.78 -29.52
N GLN A 177 5.81 -6.09 -29.45
CA GLN A 177 4.69 -6.72 -28.76
C GLN A 177 4.66 -6.32 -27.27
N GLY A 178 5.83 -6.36 -26.60
CA GLY A 178 5.96 -5.94 -25.20
C GLY A 178 5.60 -4.48 -24.97
N GLU A 179 6.03 -3.57 -25.86
CA GLU A 179 5.69 -2.14 -25.79
C GLU A 179 4.17 -1.90 -25.93
N VAL A 180 3.54 -2.50 -26.96
CA VAL A 180 2.09 -2.36 -27.17
C VAL A 180 1.29 -2.97 -26.03
N ARG A 181 1.74 -4.08 -25.46
CA ARG A 181 1.10 -4.71 -24.31
C ARG A 181 1.23 -3.87 -23.05
N HIS A 182 2.38 -3.25 -22.84
CA HIS A 182 2.59 -2.31 -21.74
C HIS A 182 1.61 -1.13 -21.82
N ASP A 183 1.52 -0.47 -22.97
CA ASP A 183 0.59 0.65 -23.18
C ASP A 183 -0.87 0.22 -22.97
N TYR A 184 -1.23 -1.00 -23.41
CA TYR A 184 -2.55 -1.57 -23.17
C TYR A 184 -2.86 -1.74 -21.68
N GLU A 185 -1.93 -2.31 -20.89
CA GLU A 185 -2.12 -2.55 -19.47
C GLU A 185 -2.17 -1.21 -18.66
N VAL A 186 -1.37 -0.20 -19.06
CA VAL A 186 -1.43 1.14 -18.46
C VAL A 186 -2.81 1.76 -18.63
N GLU A 187 -3.32 1.80 -19.87
CA GLU A 187 -4.63 2.40 -20.14
C GLU A 187 -5.76 1.60 -19.48
N LYS A 188 -5.71 0.28 -19.52
CA LYS A 188 -6.65 -0.62 -18.85
C LYS A 188 -6.70 -0.40 -17.35
N SER A 189 -5.56 -0.15 -16.71
CA SER A 189 -5.48 0.08 -15.26
C SER A 189 -6.34 1.25 -14.77
N VAL A 190 -6.59 2.24 -15.62
CA VAL A 190 -7.47 3.38 -15.29
C VAL A 190 -8.92 2.92 -15.13
N HIS A 191 -9.39 2.08 -16.05
CA HIS A 191 -10.75 1.52 -16.00
C HIS A 191 -10.91 0.50 -14.88
N ASP A 192 -9.89 -0.34 -14.66
CA ASP A 192 -9.91 -1.33 -13.59
C ASP A 192 -9.95 -0.68 -12.20
N ARG A 193 -9.30 0.48 -12.00
CA ARG A 193 -9.42 1.27 -10.76
C ARG A 193 -10.85 1.78 -10.53
N LYS A 194 -11.54 2.26 -11.58
CA LYS A 194 -12.96 2.65 -11.47
C LYS A 194 -13.82 1.46 -11.03
N LYS A 195 -13.62 0.29 -11.64
CA LYS A 195 -14.33 -0.95 -11.25
C LYS A 195 -14.04 -1.34 -9.79
N ALA A 196 -12.79 -1.31 -9.38
CA ALA A 196 -12.40 -1.61 -8.00
C ALA A 196 -13.01 -0.64 -6.98
N TYR A 197 -13.10 0.66 -7.32
CA TYR A 197 -13.79 1.66 -6.50
C TYR A 197 -15.28 1.33 -6.32
N VAL A 198 -15.99 1.06 -7.43
CA VAL A 198 -17.41 0.68 -7.40
C VAL A 198 -17.60 -0.58 -6.56
N TRP A 199 -16.79 -1.60 -6.81
CA TRP A 199 -16.86 -2.88 -6.12
C TRP A 199 -16.68 -2.75 -4.61
N ARG A 200 -15.75 -1.93 -4.15
CA ARG A 200 -15.55 -1.66 -2.71
C ARG A 200 -16.78 -1.07 -2.03
N LYS A 201 -17.59 -0.26 -2.71
CA LYS A 201 -18.80 0.31 -2.12
C LYS A 201 -19.84 -0.72 -1.71
N PHE A 202 -19.80 -1.92 -2.29
CA PHE A 202 -20.68 -3.02 -1.92
C PHE A 202 -20.21 -3.82 -0.69
N PHE A 203 -18.96 -3.68 -0.26
CA PHE A 203 -18.43 -4.43 0.87
C PHE A 203 -18.58 -3.73 2.23
N PHE A 204 -18.78 -2.42 2.24
CA PHE A 204 -18.91 -1.68 3.48
C PHE A 204 -20.36 -1.53 3.91
N HIS A 205 -20.67 -1.98 5.12
CA HIS A 205 -22.01 -1.90 5.72
C HIS A 205 -22.57 -0.46 5.70
N GLU A 206 -21.73 0.53 5.97
CA GLU A 206 -22.08 1.96 5.97
C GLU A 206 -22.68 2.45 4.64
N ASN A 207 -22.26 1.87 3.51
CA ASN A 207 -22.81 2.22 2.20
C ASN A 207 -24.12 1.47 1.88
N MET A 208 -24.39 0.33 2.55
CA MET A 208 -25.54 -0.53 2.22
C MET A 208 -26.88 0.09 2.61
N GLU A 209 -26.92 0.90 3.67
CA GLU A 209 -28.13 1.60 4.07
C GLU A 209 -28.56 2.59 2.98
N GLU A 210 -27.62 3.39 2.48
CA GLU A 210 -27.88 4.35 1.42
C GLU A 210 -28.21 3.66 0.09
N LEU A 211 -27.48 2.60 -0.28
CA LEU A 211 -27.72 1.82 -1.49
C LEU A 211 -29.10 1.15 -1.52
N ARG A 212 -29.66 0.78 -0.36
CA ARG A 212 -31.00 0.15 -0.24
C ARG A 212 -32.14 1.15 -0.12
N THR A 213 -31.85 2.36 0.38
CA THR A 213 -32.86 3.41 0.61
C THR A 213 -32.91 4.46 -0.47
N SER A 214 -31.95 4.46 -1.40
CA SER A 214 -31.85 5.40 -2.51
C SER A 214 -31.61 4.67 -3.85
N ASP A 215 -31.64 5.42 -4.95
CA ASP A 215 -31.27 4.92 -6.29
C ASP A 215 -29.75 5.02 -6.59
N ALA A 216 -28.92 5.07 -5.54
CA ALA A 216 -27.46 5.17 -5.67
C ALA A 216 -26.84 3.99 -6.44
N TYR A 217 -27.50 2.81 -6.42
CA TYR A 217 -27.10 1.66 -7.23
C TYR A 217 -27.02 1.99 -8.73
N SER A 218 -27.96 2.76 -9.27
CA SER A 218 -28.00 3.13 -10.69
C SER A 218 -26.75 3.92 -11.09
N ILE A 219 -26.26 4.80 -10.21
CA ILE A 219 -25.04 5.58 -10.41
C ILE A 219 -23.82 4.66 -10.45
N LEU A 220 -23.72 3.72 -9.50
CA LEU A 220 -22.62 2.77 -9.44
C LEU A 220 -22.61 1.81 -10.63
N ASP A 221 -23.78 1.33 -11.06
CA ASP A 221 -23.92 0.49 -12.26
C ASP A 221 -23.50 1.24 -13.53
N HIS A 222 -23.91 2.51 -13.67
CA HIS A 222 -23.47 3.36 -14.77
C HIS A 222 -21.94 3.50 -14.81
N LEU A 223 -21.30 3.80 -13.68
CA LEU A 223 -19.85 3.91 -13.58
C LEU A 223 -19.14 2.59 -13.93
N ASN A 224 -19.69 1.45 -13.50
CA ASN A 224 -19.16 0.13 -13.84
C ASN A 224 -19.27 -0.16 -15.34
N ARG A 225 -20.44 0.10 -15.94
CA ARG A 225 -20.66 -0.06 -17.40
C ARG A 225 -19.76 0.87 -18.24
N GLU A 226 -19.55 2.11 -17.78
CA GLU A 226 -18.61 3.03 -18.44
C GLU A 226 -17.19 2.45 -18.44
N ALA A 227 -16.73 1.91 -17.31
CA ALA A 227 -15.42 1.27 -17.23
C ALA A 227 -15.31 -0.01 -18.07
N GLU A 228 -16.38 -0.82 -18.12
CA GLU A 228 -16.45 -2.02 -18.97
C GLU A 228 -16.43 -1.68 -20.46
N THR A 229 -17.20 -0.69 -20.88
CA THR A 229 -17.20 -0.22 -22.27
C THR A 229 -15.83 0.35 -22.66
N GLY A 230 -15.17 1.08 -21.75
CA GLY A 230 -13.80 1.55 -21.94
C GLY A 230 -12.82 0.40 -22.14
N ASN A 231 -12.86 -0.64 -21.31
CA ASN A 231 -12.03 -1.83 -21.46
C ASN A 231 -12.33 -2.59 -22.77
N CYS A 232 -13.59 -2.69 -23.16
CA CYS A 232 -13.99 -3.33 -24.44
C CYS A 232 -13.49 -2.55 -25.65
N THR A 233 -13.60 -1.22 -25.65
CA THR A 233 -13.08 -0.39 -26.75
C THR A 233 -11.58 -0.50 -26.88
N LEU A 234 -10.86 -0.42 -25.76
CA LEU A 234 -9.42 -0.59 -25.70
C LEU A 234 -8.98 -1.98 -26.21
N ALA A 235 -9.68 -3.04 -25.79
CA ALA A 235 -9.42 -4.39 -26.26
C ALA A 235 -9.67 -4.54 -27.78
N ARG A 236 -10.67 -3.83 -28.32
CA ARG A 236 -10.96 -3.82 -29.76
C ARG A 236 -9.89 -3.08 -30.56
N GLU A 237 -9.43 -1.93 -30.06
CA GLU A 237 -8.41 -1.11 -30.73
C GLU A 237 -7.03 -1.76 -30.73
N LYS A 238 -6.57 -2.27 -29.60
CA LYS A 238 -5.22 -2.82 -29.44
C LYS A 238 -5.15 -4.35 -29.61
N GLY A 239 -6.25 -5.05 -29.38
CA GLY A 239 -6.30 -6.51 -29.40
C GLY A 239 -5.92 -7.12 -30.74
N GLY A 240 -6.34 -6.51 -31.83
CA GLY A 240 -5.96 -6.94 -33.20
C GLY A 240 -4.45 -6.85 -33.42
N THR A 241 -3.85 -5.73 -33.05
CA THR A 241 -2.40 -5.54 -33.15
C THR A 241 -1.63 -6.53 -32.28
N LEU A 242 -2.09 -6.73 -31.02
CA LEU A 242 -1.48 -7.71 -30.10
C LEU A 242 -1.61 -9.13 -30.61
N ALA A 243 -2.74 -9.50 -31.19
CA ALA A 243 -2.95 -10.84 -31.78
C ALA A 243 -2.02 -11.08 -32.99
N VAL A 244 -1.89 -10.08 -33.89
CA VAL A 244 -1.00 -10.20 -35.05
C VAL A 244 0.46 -10.28 -34.61
N LEU A 245 0.91 -9.38 -33.71
CA LEU A 245 2.28 -9.40 -33.21
C LEU A 245 2.57 -10.69 -32.42
N GLY A 246 1.61 -11.19 -31.65
CA GLY A 246 1.73 -12.46 -30.94
C GLY A 246 1.84 -13.63 -31.92
N PHE A 247 0.97 -13.70 -32.92
CA PHE A 247 1.03 -14.73 -33.98
C PHE A 247 2.38 -14.70 -34.71
N LEU A 248 2.85 -13.53 -35.11
CA LEU A 248 4.15 -13.37 -35.77
C LEU A 248 5.31 -13.80 -34.86
N ALA A 249 5.27 -13.40 -33.58
CA ALA A 249 6.28 -13.77 -32.62
C ALA A 249 6.36 -15.28 -32.37
N ASP A 250 5.19 -15.93 -32.22
CA ASP A 250 5.11 -17.36 -31.89
C ASP A 250 5.38 -18.25 -33.09
N ASN A 251 4.96 -17.84 -34.32
CA ASN A 251 4.97 -18.73 -35.48
C ASN A 251 6.10 -18.45 -36.46
N LEU A 252 6.43 -17.20 -36.80
CA LEU A 252 7.45 -16.95 -37.84
C LEU A 252 8.83 -17.45 -37.42
N GLY A 253 9.27 -17.16 -36.20
CA GLY A 253 10.57 -17.59 -35.70
C GLY A 253 10.65 -19.10 -35.53
N ALA A 254 9.67 -19.68 -34.86
CA ALA A 254 9.61 -21.10 -34.56
C ALA A 254 9.47 -21.93 -35.84
N THR A 255 8.52 -21.55 -36.72
CA THR A 255 8.25 -22.28 -37.97
C THR A 255 9.42 -22.17 -38.93
N PHE A 256 10.03 -20.98 -39.08
CA PHE A 256 11.16 -20.82 -39.99
C PHE A 256 12.38 -21.65 -39.55
N ALA A 257 12.80 -21.53 -38.27
CA ALA A 257 13.95 -22.28 -37.80
C ALA A 257 13.68 -23.78 -37.72
N PHE A 258 12.45 -24.22 -37.38
CA PHE A 258 12.05 -25.61 -37.42
C PHE A 258 12.10 -26.16 -38.87
N THR A 259 11.52 -25.44 -39.82
CA THR A 259 11.50 -25.85 -41.23
C THR A 259 12.90 -25.85 -41.85
N ALA A 260 13.66 -24.77 -41.71
CA ALA A 260 15.01 -24.68 -42.23
C ALA A 260 15.96 -25.71 -41.60
N GLY A 261 15.89 -25.88 -40.29
CA GLY A 261 16.69 -26.85 -39.54
C GLY A 261 16.37 -28.31 -39.96
N ASN A 262 15.09 -28.64 -40.14
CA ASN A 262 14.70 -29.98 -40.59
C ASN A 262 15.05 -30.23 -42.07
N ILE A 263 14.91 -29.23 -42.95
CA ILE A 263 15.34 -29.34 -44.35
C ILE A 263 16.85 -29.58 -44.39
N TYR A 264 17.64 -28.85 -43.62
CA TYR A 264 19.09 -29.07 -43.55
C TYR A 264 19.45 -30.44 -42.98
N ALA A 265 18.80 -30.87 -41.89
CA ALA A 265 19.03 -32.19 -41.30
C ALA A 265 18.68 -33.32 -42.29
N LEU A 266 17.56 -33.18 -43.04
CA LEU A 266 17.15 -34.13 -44.06
C LEU A 266 18.12 -34.14 -45.24
N TRP A 267 18.58 -32.95 -45.72
CA TRP A 267 19.58 -32.84 -46.77
C TRP A 267 20.89 -33.51 -46.38
N LYS A 268 21.36 -33.29 -45.14
CA LYS A 268 22.56 -33.92 -44.60
C LYS A 268 22.40 -35.44 -44.49
N PHE A 269 21.26 -35.92 -44.02
CA PHE A 269 20.94 -37.35 -43.98
C PHE A 269 20.99 -38.00 -45.35
N TRP A 270 20.51 -37.31 -46.42
CA TRP A 270 20.48 -37.83 -47.79
C TRP A 270 21.85 -37.78 -48.48
N THR A 271 22.66 -36.78 -48.21
CA THR A 271 23.95 -36.54 -48.90
C THR A 271 25.13 -37.23 -48.24
N GLN A 272 25.08 -37.53 -46.97
CA GLN A 272 26.13 -38.23 -46.23
C GLN A 272 25.77 -39.72 -46.12
N GLU A 273 26.44 -40.55 -46.93
CA GLU A 273 26.36 -41.99 -46.76
C GLU A 273 26.83 -42.40 -45.36
N GLY A 274 25.89 -42.91 -44.51
CA GLY A 274 26.20 -43.46 -43.19
C GLY A 274 25.87 -42.59 -41.97
N LEU A 275 25.07 -41.51 -42.09
CA LEU A 275 24.57 -40.83 -40.89
C LEU A 275 23.64 -41.76 -40.09
N PRO A 276 23.95 -42.12 -38.84
CA PRO A 276 23.09 -42.99 -38.06
C PRO A 276 21.70 -42.34 -37.83
N VAL A 277 20.63 -43.13 -37.85
CA VAL A 277 19.26 -42.67 -37.57
C VAL A 277 19.17 -42.02 -36.19
N SER A 278 20.00 -42.47 -35.24
CA SER A 278 20.13 -41.86 -33.92
C SER A 278 20.55 -40.38 -34.00
N GLU A 279 21.58 -40.04 -34.79
CA GLU A 279 22.04 -38.67 -34.92
C GLU A 279 21.01 -37.78 -35.64
N TYR A 280 20.37 -38.28 -36.71
CA TYR A 280 19.28 -37.57 -37.37
C TYR A 280 18.12 -37.26 -36.40
N SER A 281 17.68 -38.27 -35.64
CA SER A 281 16.59 -38.08 -34.67
C SER A 281 16.94 -37.07 -33.59
N VAL A 282 18.17 -37.07 -33.13
CA VAL A 282 18.70 -36.09 -32.18
C VAL A 282 18.70 -34.68 -32.72
N LEU A 283 19.11 -34.50 -33.97
CA LEU A 283 19.10 -33.22 -34.66
C LEU A 283 17.70 -32.63 -34.75
N VAL A 284 16.71 -33.44 -35.18
CA VAL A 284 15.30 -33.03 -35.26
C VAL A 284 14.72 -32.66 -33.90
N LEU A 285 14.96 -33.49 -32.87
CA LEU A 285 14.51 -33.22 -31.50
C LEU A 285 15.17 -31.97 -30.89
N SER A 286 16.47 -31.78 -31.16
CA SER A 286 17.21 -30.61 -30.66
C SER A 286 16.69 -29.32 -31.28
N ILE A 287 16.42 -29.30 -32.58
CA ILE A 287 15.84 -28.16 -33.29
C ILE A 287 14.45 -27.83 -32.75
N ALA A 288 13.60 -28.82 -32.54
CA ALA A 288 12.25 -28.64 -32.00
C ALA A 288 12.29 -28.08 -30.58
N ASN A 289 13.13 -28.64 -29.71
CA ASN A 289 13.34 -28.15 -28.34
C ASN A 289 13.89 -26.75 -28.30
N LEU A 290 14.85 -26.41 -29.14
CA LEU A 290 15.45 -25.10 -29.22
C LEU A 290 14.42 -24.03 -29.59
N ASN A 291 13.62 -24.29 -30.63
CA ASN A 291 12.56 -23.36 -31.04
C ASN A 291 11.56 -23.11 -29.92
N ALA A 292 11.07 -24.15 -29.26
CA ALA A 292 10.13 -24.03 -28.17
C ALA A 292 10.71 -23.19 -27.01
N LYS A 293 12.02 -23.30 -26.72
CA LYS A 293 12.68 -22.53 -25.68
C LYS A 293 12.91 -21.07 -26.07
N LEU A 294 13.24 -20.79 -27.34
CA LEU A 294 13.40 -19.40 -27.82
C LEU A 294 12.08 -18.62 -27.78
N VAL A 295 10.97 -19.23 -28.23
CA VAL A 295 9.64 -18.61 -28.15
C VAL A 295 9.28 -18.30 -26.68
N ARG A 296 9.50 -19.27 -25.79
CA ARG A 296 9.23 -19.07 -24.34
C ARG A 296 10.11 -17.99 -23.72
N LEU A 297 11.39 -17.87 -24.10
CA LEU A 297 12.23 -16.76 -23.64
C LEU A 297 11.69 -15.40 -24.09
N GLY A 298 11.15 -15.33 -25.29
CA GLY A 298 10.46 -14.13 -25.75
C GLY A 298 9.24 -13.77 -24.90
N THR A 299 8.43 -14.74 -24.51
CA THR A 299 7.29 -14.51 -23.63
C THR A 299 7.72 -14.08 -22.22
N GLU A 300 8.80 -14.65 -21.67
CA GLU A 300 9.36 -14.20 -20.38
C GLU A 300 9.88 -12.76 -20.44
N TYR A 301 10.50 -12.36 -21.56
CA TYR A 301 10.91 -10.96 -21.77
C TYR A 301 9.71 -10.00 -21.75
N ALA A 302 8.61 -10.37 -22.43
CA ALA A 302 7.38 -9.57 -22.40
C ALA A 302 6.81 -9.43 -20.97
N ARG A 303 6.83 -10.51 -20.18
CA ARG A 303 6.42 -10.48 -18.76
C ARG A 303 7.32 -9.60 -17.90
N PHE A 304 8.63 -9.59 -18.15
CA PHE A 304 9.52 -8.62 -17.48
C PHE A 304 9.15 -7.19 -17.81
N THR A 305 8.80 -6.89 -19.07
CA THR A 305 8.39 -5.55 -19.47
C THR A 305 7.08 -5.14 -18.79
N GLU A 306 6.12 -6.05 -18.66
CA GLU A 306 4.85 -5.84 -17.95
C GLU A 306 5.08 -5.53 -16.46
N ASN A 307 5.89 -6.35 -15.77
CA ASN A 307 6.17 -6.14 -14.35
C ASN A 307 7.06 -4.90 -14.08
N LEU A 308 7.72 -4.36 -15.09
CA LEU A 308 8.59 -3.19 -14.95
C LEU A 308 7.83 -1.94 -14.48
N LEU A 309 6.56 -1.79 -14.84
CA LEU A 309 5.70 -0.70 -14.36
C LEU A 309 5.63 -0.69 -12.84
N TYR A 310 5.25 -1.82 -12.25
CA TYR A 310 5.20 -1.93 -10.80
C TYR A 310 6.55 -1.61 -10.14
N VAL A 311 7.63 -2.15 -10.71
CA VAL A 311 8.98 -1.91 -10.21
C VAL A 311 9.35 -0.42 -10.27
N GLU A 312 8.98 0.28 -11.34
CA GLU A 312 9.20 1.72 -11.48
C GLU A 312 8.37 2.52 -10.49
N ASP A 313 7.09 2.23 -10.35
CA ASP A 313 6.22 2.89 -9.37
C ASP A 313 6.70 2.66 -7.95
N PHE A 314 7.18 1.45 -7.63
CA PHE A 314 7.76 1.12 -6.33
C PHE A 314 9.05 1.92 -6.08
N LEU A 315 9.98 1.95 -7.03
CA LEU A 315 11.23 2.70 -6.89
C LEU A 315 10.98 4.21 -6.77
N ASN A 316 10.05 4.75 -7.56
CA ASN A 316 9.67 6.16 -7.51
C ASN A 316 9.03 6.53 -6.17
N PHE A 317 8.14 5.68 -5.64
CA PHE A 317 7.54 5.88 -4.32
C PHE A 317 8.59 6.01 -3.21
N PHE A 318 9.65 5.19 -3.26
CA PHE A 318 10.74 5.26 -2.30
C PHE A 318 11.73 6.41 -2.55
N ALA A 319 11.83 6.92 -3.78
CA ALA A 319 12.75 7.98 -4.16
C ALA A 319 12.17 9.39 -4.02
N GLU A 320 10.91 9.59 -4.45
CA GLU A 320 10.27 10.91 -4.56
C GLU A 320 9.72 11.42 -3.22
N GLU A 321 9.13 10.52 -2.46
CA GLU A 321 8.51 10.89 -1.20
C GLU A 321 9.58 10.98 -0.09
N LYS A 322 10.03 12.19 0.19
CA LYS A 322 10.99 12.40 1.28
C LYS A 322 10.29 12.18 2.63
N PRO A 323 10.96 11.55 3.61
CA PRO A 323 10.41 11.49 4.96
C PRO A 323 10.21 12.89 5.52
N ALA A 324 9.17 13.08 6.33
CA ALA A 324 8.97 14.32 7.06
C ALA A 324 10.25 14.66 7.85
N GLN A 325 10.65 15.92 7.80
CA GLN A 325 11.85 16.36 8.52
C GLN A 325 11.64 16.15 10.03
N LYS A 326 12.58 15.47 10.66
CA LYS A 326 12.64 15.37 12.13
C LYS A 326 13.39 16.60 12.65
N ASP A 327 12.76 17.35 13.54
CA ASP A 327 13.37 18.46 14.21
C ASP A 327 14.04 17.96 15.51
N GLU A 328 15.33 18.20 15.69
CA GLU A 328 16.09 17.74 16.87
C GLU A 328 15.66 18.44 18.15
N THR A 329 15.01 19.62 18.04
CA THR A 329 14.53 20.41 19.20
C THR A 329 13.25 19.86 19.85
N GLN A 330 12.71 18.73 19.39
CA GLN A 330 11.43 18.15 19.84
C GLN A 330 11.50 17.42 21.19
N GLU A 331 12.67 17.24 21.80
CA GLU A 331 12.83 16.53 23.08
C GLU A 331 12.61 17.42 24.32
N GLU A 332 12.65 18.74 24.15
CA GLU A 332 12.40 19.66 25.27
C GLU A 332 10.91 19.77 25.61
N ILE A 333 10.61 19.87 26.92
CA ILE A 333 9.26 20.11 27.44
C ILE A 333 8.71 21.42 26.84
N LEU A 334 7.47 21.39 26.35
CA LEU A 334 6.82 22.56 25.76
C LEU A 334 6.56 23.63 26.82
N GLN A 335 7.13 24.85 26.62
CA GLN A 335 6.92 25.99 27.47
C GLN A 335 6.08 27.09 26.81
N SER A 336 6.26 27.31 25.52
CA SER A 336 5.52 28.33 24.78
C SER A 336 5.39 27.98 23.30
N VAL A 337 4.30 28.46 22.70
CA VAL A 337 4.04 28.41 21.24
C VAL A 337 3.73 29.82 20.77
N GLU A 338 4.47 30.32 19.78
CA GLU A 338 4.23 31.63 19.16
C GLU A 338 4.14 31.48 17.64
N ALA A 339 3.08 31.99 17.03
CA ALA A 339 2.98 32.15 15.61
C ALA A 339 3.10 33.62 15.24
N LYS A 340 3.87 33.94 14.19
CA LYS A 340 4.04 35.29 13.64
C LYS A 340 3.72 35.29 12.16
N GLN A 341 2.68 35.99 11.77
CA GLN A 341 2.24 36.20 10.39
C GLN A 341 2.12 34.88 9.60
N LEU A 342 1.60 33.85 10.29
CA LEU A 342 1.49 32.51 9.73
C LEU A 342 0.35 32.48 8.71
N SER A 343 0.66 32.08 7.46
CA SER A 343 -0.34 31.90 6.40
C SER A 343 -0.13 30.55 5.74
N PHE A 344 -1.22 29.91 5.33
CA PHE A 344 -1.20 28.60 4.69
C PHE A 344 -2.20 28.54 3.55
N THR A 345 -1.75 27.95 2.44
CA THR A 345 -2.58 27.68 1.26
C THR A 345 -2.52 26.19 0.93
N TYR A 346 -3.65 25.56 0.75
CA TYR A 346 -3.74 24.15 0.37
C TYR A 346 -3.14 23.88 -1.02
N PRO A 347 -2.68 22.65 -1.30
CA PRO A 347 -2.11 22.29 -2.60
C PRO A 347 -3.05 22.55 -3.81
N ASN A 348 -4.35 22.57 -3.57
CA ASN A 348 -5.36 22.91 -4.58
C ASN A 348 -5.54 24.42 -4.84
N GLY A 349 -4.74 25.27 -4.19
CA GLY A 349 -4.80 26.72 -4.28
C GLY A 349 -5.83 27.40 -3.37
N THR A 350 -6.60 26.65 -2.58
CA THR A 350 -7.53 27.23 -1.61
C THR A 350 -6.78 27.80 -0.43
N ALA A 351 -7.01 29.09 -0.11
CA ALA A 351 -6.43 29.73 1.04
C ALA A 351 -7.06 29.19 2.33
N GLY A 352 -6.21 28.72 3.27
CA GLY A 352 -6.63 28.16 4.55
C GLY A 352 -6.46 29.11 5.72
N LEU A 353 -5.30 29.80 5.81
CA LEU A 353 -4.96 30.73 6.89
C LEU A 353 -4.29 31.99 6.33
N HIS A 354 -4.54 33.14 6.97
CA HIS A 354 -3.98 34.43 6.60
C HIS A 354 -3.50 35.18 7.84
N ASP A 355 -2.21 35.52 7.88
CA ASP A 355 -1.58 36.40 8.86
C ASP A 355 -1.96 36.10 10.32
N ILE A 356 -1.93 34.84 10.69
CA ILE A 356 -2.20 34.38 12.05
C ILE A 356 -1.02 34.75 12.93
N SER A 357 -1.27 35.53 13.98
CA SER A 357 -0.30 35.88 15.00
C SER A 357 -0.90 35.64 16.39
N PHE A 358 -0.26 34.77 17.21
CA PHE A 358 -0.70 34.49 18.57
C PHE A 358 0.47 33.99 19.42
N LEU A 359 0.32 34.10 20.73
CA LEU A 359 1.27 33.54 21.69
C LEU A 359 0.50 32.84 22.81
N THR A 360 0.95 31.62 23.16
CA THR A 360 0.43 30.89 24.32
C THR A 360 1.54 30.19 25.09
N LYS A 361 1.31 29.87 26.33
CA LYS A 361 2.29 29.28 27.27
C LYS A 361 1.75 28.01 27.89
N LYS A 362 2.67 27.20 28.41
CA LYS A 362 2.34 26.04 29.23
C LYS A 362 1.41 26.42 30.37
N GLY A 363 0.37 25.63 30.59
CA GLY A 363 -0.64 25.85 31.64
C GLY A 363 -1.80 26.74 31.22
N GLU A 364 -1.74 27.38 30.04
CA GLU A 364 -2.84 28.18 29.52
C GLU A 364 -3.88 27.32 28.79
N ARG A 365 -5.14 27.72 28.88
CA ARG A 365 -6.30 27.17 28.17
C ARG A 365 -6.69 28.12 27.06
N VAL A 366 -6.46 27.71 25.84
CA VAL A 366 -6.81 28.46 24.62
C VAL A 366 -8.07 27.86 24.01
N VAL A 367 -9.11 28.66 23.87
CA VAL A 367 -10.33 28.22 23.18
C VAL A 367 -10.41 28.90 21.82
N MET A 368 -10.58 28.09 20.79
CA MET A 368 -10.79 28.58 19.41
C MET A 368 -12.25 28.44 19.05
N VAL A 369 -12.85 29.56 18.63
CA VAL A 369 -14.24 29.65 18.18
C VAL A 369 -14.33 30.32 16.82
N GLY A 370 -15.43 30.15 16.13
CA GLY A 370 -15.68 30.76 14.82
C GLY A 370 -16.61 29.89 13.96
N GLU A 371 -17.10 30.45 12.86
CA GLU A 371 -18.00 29.78 11.94
C GLU A 371 -17.35 28.52 11.30
N ASN A 372 -18.20 27.66 10.70
CA ASN A 372 -17.69 26.54 9.90
C ASN A 372 -16.89 27.07 8.70
N GLY A 373 -15.73 26.45 8.44
CA GLY A 373 -14.81 26.93 7.40
C GLY A 373 -13.97 28.16 7.77
N ALA A 374 -14.01 28.63 9.04
CA ALA A 374 -13.20 29.77 9.49
C ALA A 374 -11.68 29.48 9.55
N GLY A 375 -11.23 28.24 9.33
CA GLY A 375 -9.81 27.86 9.36
C GLY A 375 -9.34 27.19 10.66
N LYS A 376 -10.23 26.88 11.62
CA LYS A 376 -9.89 26.29 12.93
C LYS A 376 -9.10 24.99 12.80
N SER A 377 -9.64 23.99 12.14
CA SER A 377 -8.98 22.68 11.96
C SER A 377 -7.72 22.78 11.10
N THR A 378 -7.67 23.72 10.13
CA THR A 378 -6.46 24.00 9.35
C THR A 378 -5.35 24.52 10.24
N PHE A 379 -5.68 25.43 11.17
CA PHE A 379 -4.72 25.98 12.11
C PHE A 379 -4.18 24.90 13.06
N LEU A 380 -5.05 24.03 13.59
CA LEU A 380 -4.62 22.88 14.39
C LEU A 380 -3.67 21.96 13.62
N LYS A 381 -3.97 21.65 12.37
CA LYS A 381 -3.12 20.79 11.52
C LYS A 381 -1.75 21.42 11.26
N VAL A 382 -1.67 22.74 11.10
CA VAL A 382 -0.39 23.47 10.98
C VAL A 382 0.37 23.42 12.31
N LEU A 383 -0.29 23.66 13.45
CA LEU A 383 0.32 23.56 14.79
C LEU A 383 0.85 22.15 15.07
N LEU A 384 0.15 21.12 14.61
CA LEU A 384 0.58 19.72 14.74
C LEU A 384 1.71 19.33 13.77
N GLY A 385 2.13 20.24 12.87
CA GLY A 385 3.17 19.98 11.89
C GLY A 385 2.73 19.07 10.74
N LEU A 386 1.42 18.83 10.58
CA LEU A 386 0.87 18.06 9.45
C LEU A 386 1.05 18.81 8.12
N TYR A 387 1.09 20.14 8.16
CA TYR A 387 1.36 21.03 7.04
C TYR A 387 2.60 21.89 7.31
N PRO A 388 3.80 21.43 6.90
CA PRO A 388 5.05 22.18 7.13
C PRO A 388 5.26 23.33 6.15
N ASP A 389 4.51 23.38 5.02
CA ASP A 389 4.68 24.34 3.93
C ASP A 389 3.82 25.60 4.15
N PHE A 390 3.99 26.26 5.30
CA PHE A 390 3.37 27.55 5.62
C PHE A 390 4.35 28.70 5.45
N THR A 391 3.85 29.91 5.24
CA THR A 391 4.62 31.17 5.29
C THR A 391 4.50 31.81 6.68
N GLY A 392 5.43 32.72 7.01
CA GLY A 392 5.54 33.24 8.37
C GLY A 392 6.45 32.38 9.24
N LYS A 393 6.31 32.48 10.56
CA LYS A 393 7.14 31.74 11.52
C LYS A 393 6.32 31.15 12.66
N LEU A 394 6.59 29.89 12.96
CA LEU A 394 6.11 29.22 14.18
C LEU A 394 7.31 29.02 15.10
N TYR A 395 7.17 29.42 16.36
CA TYR A 395 8.19 29.24 17.37
C TYR A 395 7.70 28.26 18.44
N ARG A 396 8.59 27.36 18.83
CA ARG A 396 8.45 26.50 19.98
C ARG A 396 9.54 26.85 20.98
N ASN A 397 9.18 27.21 22.21
CA ASN A 397 10.13 27.65 23.23
C ASN A 397 11.08 28.77 22.76
N GLY A 398 10.61 29.66 21.87
CA GLY A 398 11.43 30.72 21.27
C GLY A 398 12.29 30.30 20.07
N ALA A 399 12.41 29.00 19.74
CA ALA A 399 13.11 28.50 18.57
C ALA A 399 12.14 28.31 17.41
N VAL A 400 12.58 28.60 16.17
CA VAL A 400 11.75 28.41 14.96
C VAL A 400 11.54 26.93 14.72
N SER A 401 10.29 26.51 14.59
CA SER A 401 9.90 25.15 14.24
C SER A 401 9.11 25.13 12.93
N ARG A 402 9.40 24.15 12.08
CA ARG A 402 8.61 23.83 10.88
C ARG A 402 7.82 22.52 11.02
N THR A 403 8.08 21.77 12.08
CA THR A 403 7.50 20.45 12.34
C THR A 403 6.43 20.50 13.43
N GLY A 404 5.85 21.69 13.67
CA GLY A 404 4.78 21.90 14.66
C GLY A 404 5.28 22.08 16.07
N ILE A 405 4.38 21.88 17.04
CA ILE A 405 4.61 22.18 18.47
C ILE A 405 5.28 21.03 19.24
N GLY A 406 5.63 19.94 18.58
CA GLY A 406 6.42 18.84 19.16
C GLY A 406 5.74 17.48 19.15
N LYS A 407 6.45 16.47 19.69
CA LYS A 407 6.00 15.06 19.68
C LYS A 407 5.14 14.69 20.89
N ASN A 408 5.36 15.32 22.03
CA ASN A 408 4.63 15.00 23.27
C ASN A 408 3.31 15.77 23.34
N VAL A 409 2.55 15.73 22.24
CA VAL A 409 1.27 16.41 22.08
C VAL A 409 0.20 15.38 21.74
N PHE A 410 -0.88 15.38 22.48
CA PHE A 410 -2.07 14.62 22.12
C PHE A 410 -3.03 15.51 21.33
N ALA A 411 -3.56 14.99 20.23
CA ALA A 411 -4.61 15.66 19.45
C ALA A 411 -5.78 14.71 19.19
N LEU A 412 -6.97 15.11 19.62
CA LEU A 412 -8.22 14.50 19.19
C LEU A 412 -8.85 15.42 18.15
N LEU A 413 -8.75 15.02 16.88
CA LEU A 413 -9.37 15.74 15.76
C LEU A 413 -10.81 15.27 15.56
N GLN A 414 -11.61 16.05 14.84
CA GLN A 414 -13.02 15.76 14.56
C GLN A 414 -13.23 14.36 13.96
N ASP A 415 -12.33 13.95 13.04
CA ASP A 415 -12.35 12.64 12.40
C ASP A 415 -11.49 11.62 13.16
N TYR A 416 -11.73 11.46 14.48
CA TYR A 416 -11.02 10.43 15.25
C TYR A 416 -11.32 9.03 14.72
N ARG A 417 -10.38 8.09 14.93
CA ARG A 417 -10.55 6.69 14.55
C ARG A 417 -10.31 5.76 15.74
N LEU A 418 -11.14 4.74 15.83
CA LEU A 418 -10.85 3.56 16.62
C LEU A 418 -10.18 2.53 15.73
N TYR A 419 -9.29 1.75 16.30
CA TYR A 419 -8.51 0.75 15.58
C TYR A 419 -9.07 -0.66 15.83
N PRO A 420 -8.89 -1.62 14.88
CA PRO A 420 -9.25 -3.02 15.07
C PRO A 420 -8.30 -3.71 16.06
N ALA A 421 -8.33 -3.25 17.29
CA ALA A 421 -7.49 -3.67 18.41
C ALA A 421 -8.36 -3.75 19.66
N THR A 422 -7.84 -4.18 20.78
CA THR A 422 -8.59 -4.23 22.04
C THR A 422 -8.99 -2.83 22.53
N VAL A 423 -9.97 -2.76 23.42
CA VAL A 423 -10.35 -1.52 24.10
C VAL A 423 -9.13 -0.88 24.77
N ALA A 424 -8.33 -1.67 25.48
CA ALA A 424 -7.12 -1.19 26.14
C ALA A 424 -6.11 -0.58 25.17
N GLU A 425 -5.85 -1.25 24.03
CA GLU A 425 -4.93 -0.75 23.00
C GLU A 425 -5.47 0.49 22.30
N ASN A 426 -6.79 0.62 22.14
CA ASN A 426 -7.41 1.84 21.65
C ASN A 426 -7.24 3.02 22.60
N VAL A 427 -7.20 2.79 23.91
CA VAL A 427 -6.94 3.82 24.93
C VAL A 427 -5.46 4.20 24.97
N LEU A 428 -4.57 3.20 24.94
CA LEU A 428 -3.12 3.42 25.09
C LEU A 428 -2.41 3.81 23.78
N LEU A 429 -2.99 3.50 22.62
CA LEU A 429 -2.39 3.59 21.27
C LEU A 429 -1.08 2.78 21.14
N ARG A 430 -0.96 1.72 21.93
CA ARG A 430 0.14 0.73 21.92
C ARG A 430 -0.34 -0.57 22.54
N GLU A 431 0.46 -1.62 22.43
CA GLU A 431 0.18 -2.89 23.13
C GLU A 431 -0.02 -2.68 24.63
N CYS A 432 -1.07 -3.30 25.17
CA CYS A 432 -1.41 -3.23 26.59
C CYS A 432 -0.62 -4.26 27.40
N ARG A 433 0.12 -3.80 28.41
CA ARG A 433 0.79 -4.66 29.38
C ARG A 433 -0.09 -4.77 30.63
N LYS A 434 0.10 -5.81 31.44
CA LYS A 434 -0.63 -5.98 32.71
C LYS A 434 -0.49 -4.78 33.68
N GLU A 435 0.64 -4.12 33.62
CA GLU A 435 0.93 -2.93 34.44
C GLU A 435 0.09 -1.72 34.01
N ASP A 436 -0.38 -1.68 32.77
CA ASP A 436 -1.18 -0.59 32.20
C ASP A 436 -2.68 -0.72 32.51
N GLU A 437 -3.17 -1.91 32.90
CA GLU A 437 -4.61 -2.17 33.12
C GLU A 437 -5.26 -1.22 34.11
N PRO A 438 -4.65 -0.88 35.27
CA PRO A 438 -5.25 0.08 36.22
C PRO A 438 -5.45 1.46 35.60
N LEU A 439 -4.50 1.92 34.78
CA LEU A 439 -4.55 3.20 34.08
C LEU A 439 -5.70 3.23 33.07
N VAL A 440 -5.87 2.13 32.31
CA VAL A 440 -6.97 2.00 31.36
C VAL A 440 -8.33 2.05 32.06
N TRP A 441 -8.49 1.31 33.17
CA TRP A 441 -9.73 1.31 33.93
C TRP A 441 -10.04 2.69 34.55
N GLU A 442 -9.01 3.41 35.02
CA GLU A 442 -9.19 4.78 35.52
C GLU A 442 -9.66 5.72 34.41
N ALA A 443 -9.04 5.65 33.21
CA ALA A 443 -9.45 6.44 32.06
C ALA A 443 -10.90 6.14 31.63
N LEU A 444 -11.30 4.88 31.60
CA LEU A 444 -12.67 4.46 31.28
C LEU A 444 -13.70 4.95 32.31
N ARG A 445 -13.34 4.99 33.59
CA ARG A 445 -14.18 5.54 34.67
C ARG A 445 -14.44 7.01 34.47
N LYS A 446 -13.40 7.79 34.16
CA LYS A 446 -13.50 9.25 33.96
C LYS A 446 -14.44 9.64 32.81
N VAL A 447 -14.57 8.78 31.79
CA VAL A 447 -15.50 9.02 30.66
C VAL A 447 -16.84 8.27 30.80
N GLY A 448 -17.08 7.58 31.93
CA GLY A 448 -18.33 6.86 32.18
C GLY A 448 -18.54 5.62 31.30
N LEU A 449 -17.48 4.93 30.89
CA LEU A 449 -17.55 3.69 30.10
C LEU A 449 -17.23 2.42 30.91
N GLU A 450 -16.83 2.55 32.19
CA GLU A 450 -16.37 1.43 33.02
C GLU A 450 -17.36 0.26 33.07
N GLU A 451 -18.64 0.53 33.36
CA GLU A 451 -19.66 -0.52 33.49
C GLU A 451 -19.97 -1.21 32.15
N LYS A 452 -20.01 -0.46 31.07
CA LYS A 452 -20.17 -1.03 29.74
C LYS A 452 -19.01 -1.97 29.40
N ILE A 453 -17.78 -1.56 29.63
CA ILE A 453 -16.62 -2.37 29.29
C ILE A 453 -16.52 -3.61 30.20
N LYS A 454 -16.89 -3.51 31.49
CA LYS A 454 -16.98 -4.68 32.38
C LYS A 454 -18.03 -5.71 31.93
N SER A 455 -19.07 -5.28 31.24
CA SER A 455 -20.11 -6.18 30.70
C SER A 455 -19.67 -6.93 29.44
N LEU A 456 -18.55 -6.54 28.82
CA LEU A 456 -18.01 -7.23 27.64
C LEU A 456 -17.33 -8.55 28.05
N PRO A 457 -17.34 -9.59 27.19
CA PRO A 457 -16.86 -10.94 27.52
C PRO A 457 -15.40 -10.98 28.02
N GLN A 458 -14.54 -10.13 27.49
CA GLN A 458 -13.11 -10.04 27.87
C GLN A 458 -12.75 -8.69 28.48
N GLY A 459 -13.74 -7.86 28.87
CA GLY A 459 -13.51 -6.54 29.44
C GLY A 459 -12.67 -5.65 28.53
N ILE A 460 -11.59 -5.08 29.07
CA ILE A 460 -10.68 -4.20 28.31
C ILE A 460 -9.91 -4.93 27.20
N HIS A 461 -9.86 -6.25 27.20
CA HIS A 461 -9.22 -7.06 26.17
C HIS A 461 -10.16 -7.46 25.04
N THR A 462 -11.44 -7.05 25.10
CA THR A 462 -12.39 -7.24 24.00
C THR A 462 -11.97 -6.40 22.79
N ALA A 463 -11.92 -7.03 21.61
CA ALA A 463 -11.61 -6.33 20.37
C ALA A 463 -12.72 -5.34 20.01
N VAL A 464 -12.35 -4.14 19.61
CA VAL A 464 -13.23 -3.17 18.97
C VAL A 464 -13.43 -3.59 17.53
N GLU A 465 -14.65 -3.49 17.03
CA GLU A 465 -15.08 -4.00 15.73
C GLU A 465 -14.03 -3.84 14.61
N LEU A 466 -13.81 -4.92 13.78
CA LEU A 466 -13.59 -4.62 12.35
C LEU A 466 -13.58 -5.84 11.46
N PHE A 467 -13.72 -6.85 11.25
CA PHE A 467 -13.66 -7.78 10.09
C PHE A 467 -13.63 -9.29 10.39
N GLU A 468 -13.65 -9.73 11.65
CA GLU A 468 -13.61 -11.17 11.95
C GLU A 468 -14.83 -11.66 12.73
N GLU A 469 -15.21 -12.93 12.55
CA GLU A 469 -16.22 -13.62 13.34
C GLU A 469 -15.72 -13.74 14.80
N GLY A 470 -16.49 -13.17 15.75
CA GLY A 470 -16.17 -13.24 17.17
C GLY A 470 -16.97 -12.25 18.02
N GLU A 471 -16.83 -12.33 19.34
CA GLU A 471 -17.43 -11.40 20.29
C GLU A 471 -16.69 -10.06 20.24
N LYS A 472 -17.35 -9.04 19.72
CA LYS A 472 -16.80 -7.70 19.46
C LYS A 472 -17.56 -6.65 20.24
N ALA A 473 -16.84 -5.58 20.61
CA ALA A 473 -17.46 -4.41 21.22
C ALA A 473 -17.96 -3.47 20.12
N MET A 474 -19.26 -3.25 20.07
CA MET A 474 -19.87 -2.19 19.27
C MET A 474 -20.08 -0.94 20.12
N PHE A 475 -19.67 0.20 19.60
CA PHE A 475 -19.81 1.50 20.25
C PHE A 475 -20.73 2.40 19.44
N SER A 476 -21.67 3.09 20.10
CA SER A 476 -22.37 4.23 19.50
C SER A 476 -21.38 5.36 19.21
N ALA A 477 -21.74 6.34 18.36
CA ALA A 477 -20.88 7.48 18.05
C ALA A 477 -20.40 8.21 19.31
N GLY A 478 -21.27 8.44 20.28
CA GLY A 478 -20.92 9.08 21.55
C GLY A 478 -20.03 8.21 22.45
N GLU A 479 -20.23 6.89 22.47
CA GLU A 479 -19.36 5.97 23.21
C GLU A 479 -17.99 5.86 22.57
N GLY A 480 -17.93 5.79 21.23
CA GLY A 480 -16.67 5.81 20.49
C GLY A 480 -15.88 7.10 20.73
N GLN A 481 -16.56 8.24 20.79
CA GLN A 481 -15.95 9.52 21.12
C GLN A 481 -15.40 9.54 22.53
N ARG A 482 -16.14 9.03 23.53
CA ARG A 482 -15.68 8.87 24.92
C ARG A 482 -14.48 7.94 25.02
N LEU A 483 -14.50 6.83 24.29
CA LEU A 483 -13.35 5.91 24.25
C LEU A 483 -12.10 6.59 23.65
N ALA A 484 -12.25 7.40 22.61
CA ALA A 484 -11.15 8.18 22.05
C ALA A 484 -10.64 9.26 23.04
N LEU A 485 -11.51 9.86 23.84
CA LEU A 485 -11.15 10.80 24.90
C LEU A 485 -10.36 10.14 26.05
N CYS A 486 -10.53 8.82 26.31
CA CYS A 486 -9.73 8.11 27.32
C CYS A 486 -8.22 8.29 27.10
N ARG A 487 -7.79 8.50 25.86
CA ARG A 487 -6.39 8.71 25.49
C ARG A 487 -5.76 9.91 26.20
N VAL A 488 -6.55 10.95 26.50
CA VAL A 488 -6.10 12.13 27.26
C VAL A 488 -5.64 11.75 28.67
N PHE A 489 -6.34 10.78 29.28
CA PHE A 489 -6.09 10.34 30.65
C PHE A 489 -5.02 9.26 30.74
N ALA A 490 -4.75 8.55 29.64
CA ALA A 490 -3.81 7.45 29.60
C ALA A 490 -2.37 7.87 29.23
N GLY A 491 -2.15 9.12 28.82
CA GLY A 491 -0.84 9.61 28.42
C GLY A 491 -0.37 10.81 29.25
N ASP A 492 0.94 10.98 29.33
CA ASP A 492 1.54 12.19 29.90
C ASP A 492 2.02 13.11 28.77
N PHE A 493 1.21 14.12 28.45
CA PHE A 493 1.42 15.04 27.35
C PHE A 493 1.77 16.44 27.85
N ASP A 494 2.61 17.17 27.11
CA ASP A 494 2.91 18.59 27.36
C ASP A 494 1.79 19.52 26.91
N ALA A 495 1.10 19.11 25.83
CA ALA A 495 -0.04 19.81 25.29
C ALA A 495 -1.15 18.83 24.85
N VAL A 496 -2.39 19.27 24.99
CA VAL A 496 -3.58 18.56 24.56
C VAL A 496 -4.38 19.46 23.62
N ILE A 497 -4.72 18.93 22.44
CA ILE A 497 -5.53 19.61 21.42
C ILE A 497 -6.80 18.81 21.22
N LEU A 498 -7.95 19.46 21.35
CA LEU A 498 -9.26 18.82 21.22
C LEU A 498 -10.11 19.60 20.20
N ASP A 499 -10.49 18.94 19.10
CA ASP A 499 -11.34 19.51 18.06
C ASP A 499 -12.76 18.91 18.16
N GLU A 500 -13.70 19.68 18.73
CA GLU A 500 -15.09 19.30 19.00
C GLU A 500 -15.26 17.95 19.72
N PRO A 501 -14.57 17.74 20.86
CA PRO A 501 -14.46 16.42 21.50
C PRO A 501 -15.77 15.91 22.11
N THR A 502 -16.84 16.70 22.10
CA THR A 502 -18.12 16.41 22.75
C THR A 502 -19.33 16.54 21.82
N ALA A 503 -19.10 16.52 20.49
CA ALA A 503 -20.14 16.75 19.49
C ALA A 503 -21.33 15.74 19.55
N PHE A 504 -21.08 14.50 20.00
CA PHE A 504 -22.07 13.42 20.07
C PHE A 504 -22.52 13.09 21.50
N LEU A 505 -22.24 13.99 22.48
CA LEU A 505 -22.58 13.78 23.88
C LEU A 505 -23.82 14.60 24.28
N ASP A 506 -24.58 14.06 25.22
CA ASP A 506 -25.63 14.81 25.89
C ASP A 506 -25.04 15.86 26.83
N PRO A 507 -25.77 16.94 27.16
CA PRO A 507 -25.23 18.07 27.91
C PRO A 507 -24.72 17.73 29.32
N LEU A 508 -25.30 16.74 30.01
CA LEU A 508 -24.87 16.35 31.35
C LEU A 508 -23.56 15.58 31.31
N THR A 509 -23.51 14.54 30.49
CA THR A 509 -22.27 13.76 30.25
C THR A 509 -21.13 14.66 29.74
N GLU A 510 -21.44 15.62 28.88
CA GLU A 510 -20.47 16.59 28.39
C GLU A 510 -19.84 17.41 29.51
N ALA A 511 -20.64 17.97 30.41
CA ALA A 511 -20.16 18.80 31.51
C ALA A 511 -19.20 18.03 32.44
N ASP A 512 -19.57 16.78 32.79
CA ASP A 512 -18.76 15.91 33.63
C ASP A 512 -17.40 15.59 32.98
N ILE A 513 -17.42 15.16 31.70
CA ILE A 513 -16.19 14.81 30.96
C ILE A 513 -15.28 16.02 30.76
N LEU A 514 -15.85 17.19 30.46
CA LEU A 514 -15.07 18.41 30.31
C LEU A 514 -14.37 18.79 31.61
N GLN A 515 -15.00 18.62 32.78
CA GLN A 515 -14.38 18.84 34.06
C GLN A 515 -13.21 17.88 34.29
N GLU A 516 -13.37 16.60 34.00
CA GLU A 516 -12.29 15.62 34.07
C GLU A 516 -11.11 15.98 33.14
N VAL A 517 -11.39 16.41 31.92
CA VAL A 517 -10.36 16.87 30.96
C VAL A 517 -9.61 18.09 31.50
N LEU A 518 -10.31 19.07 32.08
CA LEU A 518 -9.68 20.25 32.67
C LEU A 518 -8.75 19.90 33.84
N GLU A 519 -9.16 18.96 34.70
CA GLU A 519 -8.29 18.48 35.78
C GLU A 519 -7.07 17.71 35.24
N ALA A 520 -7.24 16.85 34.26
CA ALA A 520 -6.15 16.08 33.67
C ALA A 520 -5.14 16.92 32.88
N THR A 521 -5.58 18.07 32.38
CA THR A 521 -4.74 19.02 31.62
C THR A 521 -4.20 20.17 32.44
N LYS A 522 -4.41 20.18 33.76
CA LYS A 522 -3.89 21.22 34.67
C LYS A 522 -2.37 21.33 34.58
N GLY A 523 -1.88 22.53 34.32
CA GLY A 523 -0.44 22.80 34.14
C GLY A 523 0.12 22.38 32.78
N LYS A 524 -0.72 21.89 31.84
CA LYS A 524 -0.40 21.59 30.44
C LYS A 524 -0.99 22.67 29.54
N LEU A 525 -0.51 22.80 28.31
CA LEU A 525 -1.17 23.64 27.32
C LEU A 525 -2.43 22.90 26.81
N LEU A 526 -3.60 23.51 26.94
CA LEU A 526 -4.85 23.01 26.39
C LEU A 526 -5.33 23.91 25.25
N ILE A 527 -5.48 23.37 24.05
CA ILE A 527 -6.12 24.06 22.93
C ILE A 527 -7.43 23.33 22.63
N PHE A 528 -8.53 24.05 22.70
CA PHE A 528 -9.87 23.48 22.58
C PHE A 528 -10.65 24.21 21.49
N VAL A 529 -11.11 23.47 20.49
CA VAL A 529 -12.02 23.99 19.47
C VAL A 529 -13.44 23.57 19.82
N THR A 530 -14.34 24.53 19.90
CA THR A 530 -15.74 24.24 20.20
C THR A 530 -16.68 25.23 19.55
N HIS A 531 -17.86 24.74 19.22
CA HIS A 531 -19.01 25.56 18.88
C HIS A 531 -19.89 25.86 20.11
N ARG A 532 -19.62 25.22 21.26
CA ARG A 532 -20.37 25.40 22.51
C ARG A 532 -19.64 26.41 23.40
N LEU A 533 -20.24 27.60 23.54
CA LEU A 533 -19.60 28.74 24.18
C LEU A 533 -19.60 28.71 25.72
N SER A 534 -20.31 27.77 26.37
CA SER A 534 -20.27 27.57 27.82
C SER A 534 -18.84 27.34 28.34
N PHE A 535 -18.02 26.63 27.57
CA PHE A 535 -16.63 26.33 27.91
C PHE A 535 -15.69 27.53 27.69
N ALA A 536 -16.03 28.45 26.79
CA ALA A 536 -15.21 29.63 26.49
C ALA A 536 -15.02 30.56 27.73
N ARG A 537 -15.94 30.51 28.72
CA ARG A 537 -15.80 31.26 29.98
C ARG A 537 -14.65 30.82 30.86
N GLN A 538 -14.19 29.59 30.72
CA GLN A 538 -13.11 29.01 31.52
C GLN A 538 -11.74 29.11 30.84
N ALA A 539 -11.70 29.71 29.65
CA ALA A 539 -10.49 29.90 28.87
C ALA A 539 -9.67 31.10 29.41
N ASP A 540 -8.36 30.93 29.45
CA ASP A 540 -7.42 32.02 29.74
C ASP A 540 -7.29 32.94 28.51
N GLN A 541 -7.47 32.36 27.28
CA GLN A 541 -7.45 33.08 26.02
C GLN A 541 -8.47 32.50 25.04
N ILE A 542 -9.24 33.37 24.36
CA ILE A 542 -10.17 33.03 23.31
C ILE A 542 -9.64 33.60 21.98
N LEU A 543 -9.58 32.75 20.95
CA LEU A 543 -9.28 33.14 19.58
C LEU A 543 -10.55 33.00 18.73
N TYR A 544 -11.10 34.13 18.28
CA TYR A 544 -12.22 34.10 17.34
C TYR A 544 -11.69 34.16 15.92
N LEU A 545 -11.85 33.04 15.17
CA LEU A 545 -11.41 32.92 13.79
C LEU A 545 -12.54 33.27 12.82
N LYS A 546 -12.19 34.03 11.78
CA LYS A 546 -13.08 34.39 10.66
C LYS A 546 -12.29 34.45 9.37
N LYS A 547 -12.72 33.67 8.35
CA LYS A 547 -12.09 33.63 7.02
C LYS A 547 -10.56 33.42 7.05
N GLY A 548 -10.08 32.51 7.89
CA GLY A 548 -8.66 32.18 8.00
C GLY A 548 -7.82 33.16 8.81
N MET A 549 -8.40 34.15 9.50
CA MET A 549 -7.72 35.14 10.33
C MET A 549 -8.22 35.09 11.76
N ILE A 550 -7.39 35.50 12.73
CA ILE A 550 -7.84 35.81 14.09
C ILE A 550 -8.47 37.21 14.04
N ALA A 551 -9.80 37.25 14.03
CA ALA A 551 -10.55 38.51 13.99
C ALA A 551 -10.61 39.19 15.36
N GLU A 552 -10.72 38.41 16.43
CA GLU A 552 -10.74 38.89 17.81
C GLU A 552 -9.97 37.92 18.71
N HIS A 553 -9.28 38.46 19.72
CA HIS A 553 -8.64 37.67 20.75
C HIS A 553 -8.70 38.41 22.10
N GLY A 554 -8.71 37.67 23.21
CA GLY A 554 -8.79 38.17 24.57
C GLY A 554 -9.49 37.20 25.52
N THR A 555 -9.77 37.62 26.74
CA THR A 555 -10.60 36.87 27.67
C THR A 555 -12.09 36.98 27.32
N HIS A 556 -12.92 36.15 27.96
CA HIS A 556 -14.38 36.21 27.77
C HIS A 556 -14.95 37.60 28.03
N GLU A 557 -14.52 38.19 29.18
CA GLU A 557 -14.97 39.50 29.64
C GLU A 557 -14.59 40.58 28.63
N GLU A 558 -13.33 40.63 28.22
CA GLU A 558 -12.83 41.60 27.23
C GLU A 558 -13.57 41.53 25.90
N LEU A 559 -13.84 40.32 25.42
CA LEU A 559 -14.54 40.14 24.13
C LEU A 559 -16.03 40.45 24.22
N MET A 560 -16.65 40.23 25.39
CA MET A 560 -18.04 40.63 25.64
C MET A 560 -18.19 42.15 25.69
N GLU A 561 -17.23 42.86 26.38
CA GLU A 561 -17.21 44.33 26.44
C GLU A 561 -16.99 44.99 25.08
N LYS A 562 -16.15 44.37 24.20
CA LYS A 562 -15.92 44.84 22.84
C LYS A 562 -17.19 44.82 21.97
N GLY A 563 -18.18 43.98 22.30
CA GLY A 563 -19.43 43.87 21.55
C GLY A 563 -19.28 43.39 20.09
N GLY A 564 -18.18 42.70 19.79
CA GLY A 564 -17.79 42.27 18.47
C GLY A 564 -18.54 41.03 17.94
N ASP A 565 -17.91 40.33 16.99
CA ASP A 565 -18.48 39.10 16.39
C ASP A 565 -18.61 37.98 17.42
N TYR A 566 -17.61 37.84 18.34
CA TYR A 566 -17.67 36.89 19.44
C TYR A 566 -18.87 37.14 20.35
N CYS A 567 -19.08 38.38 20.79
CA CYS A 567 -20.22 38.75 21.63
C CYS A 567 -21.56 38.46 20.97
N ARG A 568 -21.68 38.75 19.66
CA ARG A 568 -22.88 38.44 18.88
C ARG A 568 -23.14 36.94 18.81
N MET A 569 -22.10 36.15 18.55
CA MET A 569 -22.21 34.69 18.48
C MET A 569 -22.62 34.11 19.84
N PHE A 570 -21.97 34.54 20.93
CA PHE A 570 -22.27 34.11 22.29
C PHE A 570 -23.71 34.44 22.70
N THR A 571 -24.16 35.67 22.44
CA THR A 571 -25.52 36.12 22.77
C THR A 571 -26.59 35.36 21.97
N THR A 572 -26.32 35.06 20.71
CA THR A 572 -27.23 34.30 19.86
C THR A 572 -27.40 32.86 20.35
N GLN A 573 -26.28 32.18 20.67
CA GLN A 573 -26.34 30.81 21.21
C GLN A 573 -27.03 30.78 22.59
N ARG A 574 -26.73 31.73 23.45
CA ARG A 574 -27.39 31.84 24.76
C ARG A 574 -28.90 31.96 24.62
N ARG A 575 -29.38 32.78 23.68
CA ARG A 575 -30.83 32.93 23.42
C ARG A 575 -31.47 31.62 22.94
N GLN A 576 -30.80 30.86 22.10
CA GLN A 576 -31.31 29.57 21.61
C GLN A 576 -31.42 28.55 22.73
N TYR A 577 -30.46 28.51 23.68
CA TYR A 577 -30.53 27.62 24.85
C TYR A 577 -31.72 27.97 25.77
N PHE A 578 -31.92 29.22 26.10
CA PHE A 578 -33.03 29.64 26.96
C PHE A 578 -34.41 29.56 26.28
N ALA A 579 -34.50 29.67 24.96
CA ALA A 579 -35.74 29.46 24.24
C ALA A 579 -36.19 27.98 24.28
N GLN A 580 -35.25 27.05 24.26
CA GLN A 580 -35.53 25.62 24.40
C GLN A 580 -35.89 25.20 25.84
N GLU A 581 -35.33 25.83 26.87
CA GLU A 581 -35.73 25.59 28.27
C GLU A 581 -37.13 26.18 28.58
N GLY A 582 -37.46 27.33 28.03
CA GLY A 582 -38.78 27.96 28.23
C GLY A 582 -39.93 27.26 27.53
N GLU A 583 -39.71 26.43 26.51
CA GLU A 583 -40.75 25.58 25.91
C GLU A 583 -41.00 24.27 26.70
N ASN A 584 -40.01 23.81 27.47
CA ASN A 584 -40.17 22.58 28.30
C ASN A 584 -40.86 22.85 29.66
N ASP A 585 -40.90 24.09 30.13
CA ASP A 585 -41.64 24.46 31.35
C ASP A 585 -43.13 24.80 31.07
N ALA A 586 -43.58 24.69 29.82
CA ALA A 586 -44.96 25.01 29.42
C ALA A 586 -45.79 23.77 29.02
N VAL A 587 -45.35 22.54 29.34
CA VAL A 587 -46.15 21.30 29.12
C VAL A 587 -46.44 20.61 30.44
#